data_6a95fb91d7ce29e8df246ef7378e38aa
#
_entry.id   6a95fb91d7ce29e8df246ef7378e38aa
#
_cell.length_a   1.000
_cell.length_b   1.000
_cell.length_c   1.000
_cell.angle_alpha   90.00
_cell.angle_beta   90.00
_cell.angle_gamma   90.00
#
_symmetry.space_group_name_H-M   'P 1'
#
loop_
_entity.id
_entity.type
_entity.pdbx_description
1 polymer ?
#
loop_
_entity_poly.entity_id
_entity_poly.type
_entity_poly.pdbx_seq_one_letter_code
_entity_poly.pdbx_strand_id
1 'polypeptide(L)'
;MKINSNNITEKIQESRPNLKPNSIKQYETHLNKLKKIFESENYDFLSDPQKVMDKLTDKHYTSQRNTLNAVIILLLALNHDEKYNDLIEEYQKIRDKLNDKYVEDQQSGKISDKQKNNFVELKEIGSMIDTMAQEIKNLNLKKKETLTGKEKELLMVYTIFSFLSSYPLRNDLAGMKYISKTSYN
;
A
#
# COMPACT_ATOMS: atom_id res chain seq x y z
N MET A 1 -10.36 -6.94 30.78
CA MET A 1 -8.92 -6.63 30.55
C MET A 1 -8.85 -5.20 30.03
N LYS A 2 -8.14 -4.29 30.72
CA LYS A 2 -8.09 -2.87 30.25
C LYS A 2 -6.88 -2.68 29.34
N ILE A 3 -7.12 -2.46 28.05
CA ILE A 3 -6.10 -2.10 27.06
C ILE A 3 -6.13 -0.56 26.94
N ASN A 4 -5.40 0.11 27.83
CA ASN A 4 -5.33 1.56 27.84
C ASN A 4 -4.34 2.06 26.80
N SER A 5 -4.73 3.05 26.01
CA SER A 5 -4.06 3.45 24.78
C SER A 5 -3.73 4.94 24.68
N ASN A 6 -3.28 5.53 25.75
CA ASN A 6 -2.66 6.84 25.63
C ASN A 6 -1.34 6.64 24.86
N ASN A 7 -1.14 7.42 23.80
CA ASN A 7 0.06 7.45 22.96
C ASN A 7 0.39 6.13 22.20
N ILE A 8 -0.61 5.54 21.51
CA ILE A 8 -0.39 4.33 20.69
C ILE A 8 0.72 4.53 19.66
N THR A 9 0.75 5.66 19.00
CA THR A 9 1.74 5.99 17.98
C THR A 9 3.16 5.89 18.52
N GLU A 10 3.41 6.45 19.70
CA GLU A 10 4.71 6.40 20.40
C GLU A 10 5.07 4.96 20.77
N LYS A 11 4.13 4.20 21.38
CA LYS A 11 4.38 2.81 21.75
C LYS A 11 4.68 1.90 20.56
N ILE A 12 3.99 2.08 19.43
CA ILE A 12 4.29 1.36 18.20
C ILE A 12 5.67 1.75 17.67
N GLN A 13 6.03 3.04 17.72
CA GLN A 13 7.33 3.54 17.29
C GLN A 13 8.47 3.01 18.17
N GLU A 14 8.27 2.98 19.50
CA GLU A 14 9.24 2.42 20.46
C GLU A 14 9.46 0.92 20.23
N SER A 15 8.36 0.16 20.05
CA SER A 15 8.42 -1.28 19.78
C SER A 15 9.04 -1.61 18.42
N ARG A 16 8.90 -0.71 17.44
CA ARG A 16 9.36 -0.90 16.05
C ARG A 16 9.99 0.38 15.48
N PRO A 17 11.20 0.75 15.88
CA PRO A 17 11.84 2.02 15.52
C PRO A 17 12.08 2.18 14.00
N ASN A 18 12.16 1.07 13.26
CA ASN A 18 12.40 1.09 11.80
C ASN A 18 11.11 1.25 10.97
N LEU A 19 9.93 1.37 11.59
CA LEU A 19 8.69 1.60 10.84
C LEU A 19 8.66 3.03 10.27
N LYS A 20 8.27 3.11 8.99
CA LYS A 20 8.05 4.40 8.34
C LYS A 20 6.83 5.11 8.95
N PRO A 21 6.86 6.45 9.12
CA PRO A 21 5.73 7.22 9.68
C PRO A 21 4.39 6.95 9.00
N ASN A 22 4.40 6.77 7.67
CA ASN A 22 3.18 6.44 6.91
C ASN A 22 2.57 5.09 7.31
N SER A 23 3.39 4.09 7.66
CA SER A 23 2.90 2.79 8.11
C SER A 23 2.22 2.91 9.48
N ILE A 24 2.81 3.68 10.40
CA ILE A 24 2.23 3.93 11.72
C ILE A 24 0.88 4.64 11.59
N LYS A 25 0.80 5.67 10.74
CA LYS A 25 -0.46 6.38 10.46
C LYS A 25 -1.54 5.48 9.87
N GLN A 26 -1.16 4.49 9.05
CA GLN A 26 -2.11 3.50 8.54
C GLN A 26 -2.64 2.60 9.66
N TYR A 27 -1.78 2.10 10.55
CA TYR A 27 -2.23 1.31 11.71
C TYR A 27 -3.16 2.10 12.62
N GLU A 28 -2.80 3.33 12.94
CA GLU A 28 -3.65 4.24 13.71
C GLU A 28 -5.02 4.44 13.06
N THR A 29 -5.05 4.63 11.73
CA THR A 29 -6.29 4.77 10.98
C THR A 29 -7.19 3.53 11.11
N HIS A 30 -6.63 2.32 11.02
CA HIS A 30 -7.38 1.08 11.20
C HIS A 30 -7.90 0.92 12.63
N LEU A 31 -7.06 1.20 13.63
CA LEU A 31 -7.43 1.13 15.04
C LEU A 31 -8.53 2.13 15.41
N ASN A 32 -8.44 3.37 14.92
CA ASN A 32 -9.46 4.38 15.13
C ASN A 32 -10.80 4.04 14.45
N LYS A 33 -10.76 3.35 13.29
CA LYS A 33 -11.98 2.83 12.67
C LYS A 33 -12.64 1.76 13.54
N LEU A 34 -11.86 0.86 14.14
CA LEU A 34 -12.38 -0.14 15.09
C LEU A 34 -13.02 0.55 16.31
N LYS A 35 -12.35 1.52 16.94
CA LYS A 35 -12.94 2.28 18.06
C LYS A 35 -14.30 2.86 17.70
N LYS A 36 -14.44 3.43 16.50
CA LYS A 36 -15.72 3.97 16.03
C LYS A 36 -16.79 2.88 15.84
N ILE A 37 -16.40 1.71 15.28
CA ILE A 37 -17.32 0.57 15.08
C ILE A 37 -17.82 0.01 16.43
N PHE A 38 -16.95 0.01 17.45
CA PHE A 38 -17.28 -0.48 18.79
C PHE A 38 -17.81 0.60 19.73
N GLU A 39 -17.91 1.85 19.27
CA GLU A 39 -18.33 3.01 20.07
C GLU A 39 -17.57 3.08 21.39
N SER A 40 -16.25 2.81 21.35
CA SER A 40 -15.39 2.66 22.52
C SER A 40 -14.27 3.67 22.53
N GLU A 41 -14.01 4.25 23.71
CA GLU A 41 -12.87 5.16 23.91
C GLU A 41 -11.54 4.40 24.13
N ASN A 42 -11.60 3.12 24.47
CA ASN A 42 -10.45 2.25 24.70
C ASN A 42 -10.43 1.05 23.75
N TYR A 43 -9.50 0.12 23.94
CA TYR A 43 -9.34 -1.08 23.10
C TYR A 43 -9.71 -2.37 23.85
N ASP A 44 -10.51 -2.32 24.91
CA ASP A 44 -10.89 -3.50 25.68
C ASP A 44 -11.64 -4.54 24.85
N PHE A 45 -12.33 -4.11 23.79
CA PHE A 45 -13.02 -4.99 22.84
C PHE A 45 -12.07 -5.91 22.07
N LEU A 46 -10.77 -5.61 22.01
CA LEU A 46 -9.77 -6.48 21.37
C LEU A 46 -9.53 -7.78 22.16
N SER A 47 -10.02 -7.90 23.40
CA SER A 47 -9.95 -9.15 24.16
C SER A 47 -10.81 -10.28 23.59
N ASP A 48 -11.68 -10.00 22.62
CA ASP A 48 -12.56 -10.94 21.95
C ASP A 48 -12.36 -10.88 20.43
N PRO A 49 -11.43 -11.67 19.86
CA PRO A 49 -11.13 -11.68 18.44
C PRO A 49 -12.33 -12.04 17.55
N GLN A 50 -13.21 -12.94 18.03
CA GLN A 50 -14.38 -13.34 17.27
C GLN A 50 -15.34 -12.15 17.11
N LYS A 51 -15.60 -11.42 18.17
CA LYS A 51 -16.45 -10.23 18.15
C LYS A 51 -15.89 -9.14 17.21
N VAL A 52 -14.55 -9.01 17.15
CA VAL A 52 -13.90 -8.10 16.20
C VAL A 52 -14.13 -8.56 14.78
N MET A 53 -14.00 -9.86 14.50
CA MET A 53 -14.24 -10.42 13.16
C MET A 53 -15.69 -10.29 12.72
N ASP A 54 -16.64 -10.52 13.61
CA ASP A 54 -18.09 -10.36 13.32
C ASP A 54 -18.40 -8.94 12.85
N LYS A 55 -17.78 -7.93 13.46
CA LYS A 55 -17.94 -6.52 13.06
C LYS A 55 -17.22 -6.16 11.75
N LEU A 56 -16.29 -7.01 11.29
CA LEU A 56 -15.56 -6.80 10.04
C LEU A 56 -16.08 -7.64 8.87
N THR A 57 -17.11 -8.48 9.08
CA THR A 57 -17.64 -9.43 8.08
C THR A 57 -18.02 -8.77 6.77
N ASP A 58 -18.60 -7.56 6.81
CA ASP A 58 -18.99 -6.79 5.63
C ASP A 58 -17.82 -6.19 4.85
N LYS A 59 -16.60 -6.26 5.37
CA LYS A 59 -15.42 -5.71 4.71
C LYS A 59 -14.76 -6.76 3.84
N HIS A 60 -14.17 -6.29 2.74
CA HIS A 60 -13.35 -7.17 1.91
C HIS A 60 -12.18 -7.76 2.73
N TYR A 61 -11.83 -9.03 2.50
CA TYR A 61 -10.84 -9.77 3.29
C TYR A 61 -9.47 -9.08 3.38
N THR A 62 -9.04 -8.34 2.36
CA THR A 62 -7.81 -7.52 2.42
C THR A 62 -7.92 -6.39 3.45
N SER A 63 -9.09 -5.77 3.58
CA SER A 63 -9.34 -4.75 4.61
C SER A 63 -9.37 -5.36 6.00
N GLN A 64 -10.00 -6.53 6.16
CA GLN A 64 -9.99 -7.31 7.39
C GLN A 64 -8.55 -7.62 7.80
N ARG A 65 -7.75 -8.22 6.90
CA ARG A 65 -6.34 -8.55 7.12
C ARG A 65 -5.51 -7.33 7.56
N ASN A 66 -5.66 -6.19 6.90
CA ASN A 66 -4.92 -4.98 7.24
C ASN A 66 -5.32 -4.44 8.62
N THR A 67 -6.60 -4.55 8.98
CA THR A 67 -7.11 -4.19 10.31
C THR A 67 -6.53 -5.11 11.38
N LEU A 68 -6.51 -6.44 11.14
CA LEU A 68 -5.90 -7.40 12.08
C LEU A 68 -4.40 -7.17 12.24
N ASN A 69 -3.68 -6.82 11.17
CA ASN A 69 -2.28 -6.42 11.28
C ASN A 69 -2.09 -5.23 12.22
N ALA A 70 -2.96 -4.22 12.16
CA ALA A 70 -2.89 -3.07 13.07
C ALA A 70 -3.16 -3.49 14.52
N VAL A 71 -4.11 -4.41 14.76
CA VAL A 71 -4.40 -4.97 16.09
C VAL A 71 -3.19 -5.74 16.62
N ILE A 72 -2.61 -6.64 15.84
CA ILE A 72 -1.43 -7.42 16.22
C ILE A 72 -0.25 -6.50 16.58
N ILE A 73 0.00 -5.47 15.77
CA ILE A 73 1.07 -4.49 16.02
C ILE A 73 0.83 -3.73 17.33
N LEU A 74 -0.42 -3.33 17.61
CA LEU A 74 -0.76 -2.68 18.88
C LEU A 74 -0.54 -3.63 20.07
N LEU A 75 -1.03 -4.86 19.99
CA LEU A 75 -0.88 -5.83 21.06
C LEU A 75 0.59 -6.14 21.32
N LEU A 76 1.41 -6.31 20.28
CA LEU A 76 2.86 -6.49 20.41
C LEU A 76 3.54 -5.30 21.08
N ALA A 77 3.13 -4.07 20.73
CA ALA A 77 3.69 -2.85 21.36
C ALA A 77 3.30 -2.70 22.85
N LEU A 78 2.22 -3.36 23.27
CA LEU A 78 1.75 -3.35 24.66
C LEU A 78 2.17 -4.58 25.48
N ASN A 79 2.83 -5.55 24.83
CA ASN A 79 3.11 -6.87 25.41
C ASN A 79 4.44 -6.92 26.17
N HIS A 80 4.63 -6.02 27.15
CA HIS A 80 5.87 -5.95 27.93
C HIS A 80 6.13 -7.16 28.81
N ASP A 81 5.06 -7.82 29.31
CA ASP A 81 5.14 -8.93 30.28
C ASP A 81 4.49 -10.21 29.72
N GLU A 82 4.56 -10.43 28.43
CA GLU A 82 3.94 -11.58 27.74
C GLU A 82 2.42 -11.75 27.96
N LYS A 83 1.80 -10.74 28.52
CA LYS A 83 0.38 -10.73 28.94
C LYS A 83 -0.61 -10.97 27.80
N TYR A 84 -0.21 -10.65 26.57
CA TYR A 84 -1.07 -10.71 25.39
C TYR A 84 -0.66 -11.82 24.41
N ASN A 85 0.24 -12.74 24.78
CA ASN A 85 0.75 -13.78 23.87
C ASN A 85 -0.37 -14.60 23.24
N ASP A 86 -1.27 -15.18 24.08
CA ASP A 86 -2.38 -16.00 23.57
C ASP A 86 -3.30 -15.22 22.63
N LEU A 87 -3.60 -13.99 23.00
CA LEU A 87 -4.45 -13.10 22.22
C LEU A 87 -3.79 -12.72 20.87
N ILE A 88 -2.49 -12.45 20.88
CA ILE A 88 -1.71 -12.18 19.67
C ILE A 88 -1.73 -13.41 18.76
N GLU A 89 -1.51 -14.59 19.30
CA GLU A 89 -1.52 -15.85 18.56
C GLU A 89 -2.90 -16.11 17.92
N GLU A 90 -3.98 -15.85 18.63
CA GLU A 90 -5.33 -15.99 18.09
C GLU A 90 -5.60 -15.04 16.91
N TYR A 91 -5.23 -13.76 17.05
CA TYR A 91 -5.33 -12.80 15.94
C TYR A 91 -4.44 -13.17 14.76
N GLN A 92 -3.24 -13.71 15.02
CA GLN A 92 -2.35 -14.18 13.96
C GLN A 92 -2.97 -15.34 13.18
N LYS A 93 -3.54 -16.35 13.87
CA LYS A 93 -4.24 -17.48 13.23
C LYS A 93 -5.38 -17.02 12.32
N ILE A 94 -6.16 -16.03 12.76
CA ILE A 94 -7.26 -15.48 11.95
C ILE A 94 -6.70 -14.71 10.73
N ARG A 95 -5.69 -13.86 10.94
CA ARG A 95 -5.02 -13.10 9.90
C ARG A 95 -4.40 -14.02 8.84
N ASP A 96 -3.79 -15.12 9.25
CA ASP A 96 -3.10 -16.07 8.36
C ASP A 96 -4.09 -16.76 7.43
N LYS A 97 -5.28 -17.18 7.91
CA LYS A 97 -6.36 -17.68 7.05
C LYS A 97 -6.78 -16.67 5.97
N LEU A 98 -6.84 -15.37 6.32
CA LEU A 98 -7.16 -14.33 5.35
C LEU A 98 -5.99 -14.09 4.37
N ASN A 99 -4.76 -14.32 4.80
CA ASN A 99 -3.58 -14.22 3.97
C ASN A 99 -3.50 -15.38 2.95
N ASP A 100 -3.85 -16.59 3.36
CA ASP A 100 -3.93 -17.74 2.47
C ASP A 100 -4.93 -17.50 1.34
N LYS A 101 -6.11 -16.99 1.68
CA LYS A 101 -7.10 -16.56 0.68
C LYS A 101 -6.56 -15.48 -0.26
N TYR A 102 -5.79 -14.53 0.25
CA TYR A 102 -5.17 -13.51 -0.57
C TYR A 102 -4.14 -14.11 -1.55
N VAL A 103 -3.34 -15.05 -1.08
CA VAL A 103 -2.35 -15.76 -1.91
C VAL A 103 -3.04 -16.57 -2.99
N GLU A 104 -4.10 -17.33 -2.66
CA GLU A 104 -4.91 -18.07 -3.61
C GLU A 104 -5.51 -17.17 -4.71
N ASP A 105 -6.08 -16.03 -4.32
CA ASP A 105 -6.64 -15.06 -5.28
C ASP A 105 -5.55 -14.49 -6.20
N GLN A 106 -4.36 -14.19 -5.66
CA GLN A 106 -3.23 -13.73 -6.47
C GLN A 106 -2.72 -14.81 -7.44
N GLN A 107 -2.62 -16.06 -6.97
CA GLN A 107 -2.17 -17.19 -7.80
C GLN A 107 -3.20 -17.58 -8.85
N SER A 108 -4.48 -17.40 -8.56
CA SER A 108 -5.55 -17.72 -9.52
C SER A 108 -5.53 -16.85 -10.78
N GLY A 109 -4.80 -15.73 -10.77
CA GLY A 109 -4.77 -14.76 -11.87
C GLY A 109 -6.13 -14.14 -12.20
N LYS A 110 -7.14 -14.33 -11.34
CA LYS A 110 -8.47 -13.74 -11.54
C LYS A 110 -8.41 -12.24 -11.42
N ILE A 111 -8.81 -11.57 -12.49
CA ILE A 111 -8.91 -10.11 -12.55
C ILE A 111 -10.30 -9.71 -12.05
N SER A 112 -10.37 -8.78 -11.08
CA SER A 112 -11.64 -8.23 -10.61
C SER A 112 -12.33 -7.41 -11.72
N ASP A 113 -13.65 -7.26 -11.66
CA ASP A 113 -14.39 -6.48 -12.65
C ASP A 113 -13.90 -5.02 -12.73
N LYS A 114 -13.49 -4.46 -11.58
CA LYS A 114 -12.86 -3.14 -11.52
C LYS A 114 -11.52 -3.11 -12.26
N GLN A 115 -10.73 -4.16 -12.17
CA GLN A 115 -9.46 -4.26 -12.90
C GLN A 115 -9.70 -4.47 -14.39
N LYS A 116 -10.68 -5.31 -14.79
CA LYS A 116 -11.04 -5.51 -16.20
C LYS A 116 -11.41 -4.20 -16.89
N ASN A 117 -12.20 -3.35 -16.23
CA ASN A 117 -12.62 -2.07 -16.76
C ASN A 117 -11.49 -1.05 -16.92
N ASN A 118 -10.40 -1.22 -16.18
CA ASN A 118 -9.21 -0.35 -16.20
C ASN A 118 -8.00 -1.01 -16.89
N PHE A 119 -8.18 -2.22 -17.43
CA PHE A 119 -7.11 -2.94 -18.08
C PHE A 119 -6.96 -2.44 -19.52
N VAL A 120 -5.77 -1.97 -19.86
CA VAL A 120 -5.39 -1.56 -21.21
C VAL A 120 -4.48 -2.65 -21.77
N GLU A 121 -4.75 -3.11 -22.98
CA GLU A 121 -3.91 -4.12 -23.63
C GLU A 121 -2.53 -3.55 -23.98
N LEU A 122 -1.49 -4.38 -23.93
CA LEU A 122 -0.13 -3.98 -24.28
C LEU A 122 -0.04 -3.39 -25.70
N LYS A 123 -0.86 -3.88 -26.63
CA LYS A 123 -0.94 -3.37 -27.99
C LYS A 123 -1.45 -1.93 -28.02
N GLU A 124 -2.41 -1.58 -27.19
CA GLU A 124 -2.95 -0.22 -27.09
C GLU A 124 -1.91 0.73 -26.48
N ILE A 125 -1.18 0.26 -25.44
CA ILE A 125 -0.07 1.02 -24.87
C ILE A 125 1.02 1.26 -25.93
N GLY A 126 1.37 0.26 -26.73
CA GLY A 126 2.29 0.40 -27.86
C GLY A 126 1.84 1.47 -28.85
N SER A 127 0.58 1.43 -29.27
CA SER A 127 -0.02 2.42 -30.18
C SER A 127 -0.02 3.84 -29.61
N MET A 128 -0.26 3.98 -28.31
CA MET A 128 -0.17 5.28 -27.61
C MET A 128 1.27 5.82 -27.61
N ILE A 129 2.26 4.97 -27.37
CA ILE A 129 3.68 5.35 -27.41
C ILE A 129 4.07 5.81 -28.81
N ASP A 130 3.67 5.07 -29.85
CA ASP A 130 3.95 5.42 -31.24
C ASP A 130 3.30 6.77 -31.63
N THR A 131 2.07 7.00 -31.19
CA THR A 131 1.38 8.28 -31.41
C THR A 131 2.12 9.45 -30.76
N MET A 132 2.52 9.29 -29.49
CA MET A 132 3.31 10.31 -28.78
C MET A 132 4.69 10.53 -29.46
N ALA A 133 5.34 9.47 -29.90
CA ALA A 133 6.62 9.57 -30.62
C ALA A 133 6.48 10.39 -31.91
N GLN A 134 5.41 10.15 -32.65
CA GLN A 134 5.11 10.89 -33.90
C GLN A 134 4.80 12.38 -33.63
N GLU A 135 4.05 12.67 -32.58
CA GLU A 135 3.74 14.05 -32.16
C GLU A 135 5.02 14.79 -31.71
N ILE A 136 5.89 14.17 -30.93
CA ILE A 136 7.18 14.71 -30.52
C ILE A 136 8.03 15.05 -31.75
N LYS A 137 8.03 14.17 -32.76
CA LYS A 137 8.74 14.37 -34.02
C LYS A 137 8.14 15.54 -34.83
N ASN A 138 6.82 15.58 -34.97
CA ASN A 138 6.12 16.62 -35.74
C ASN A 138 6.33 18.00 -35.12
N LEU A 139 6.34 18.10 -33.81
CA LEU A 139 6.59 19.32 -33.03
C LEU A 139 8.08 19.69 -32.94
N ASN A 140 8.99 18.86 -33.47
CA ASN A 140 10.44 19.01 -33.35
C ASN A 140 10.95 19.24 -31.92
N LEU A 141 10.32 18.63 -30.93
CA LEU A 141 10.59 18.92 -29.49
C LEU A 141 12.05 18.66 -29.10
N LYS A 142 12.73 17.69 -29.74
CA LYS A 142 14.15 17.38 -29.47
C LYS A 142 15.12 18.50 -29.89
N LYS A 143 14.69 19.46 -30.73
CA LYS A 143 15.54 20.55 -31.21
C LYS A 143 15.13 21.91 -30.65
N LYS A 144 14.05 21.99 -29.88
CA LYS A 144 13.61 23.22 -29.23
C LYS A 144 14.47 23.59 -28.05
N GLU A 145 14.94 24.83 -28.00
CA GLU A 145 15.68 25.36 -26.87
C GLU A 145 14.79 25.52 -25.62
N THR A 146 13.54 25.92 -25.83
CA THR A 146 12.56 26.10 -24.74
C THR A 146 11.28 25.33 -25.05
N LEU A 147 10.77 24.63 -24.05
CA LEU A 147 9.55 23.83 -24.11
C LEU A 147 8.46 24.46 -23.27
N THR A 148 7.25 24.47 -23.76
CA THR A 148 6.06 24.79 -22.99
C THR A 148 5.75 23.73 -21.94
N GLY A 149 4.86 24.04 -20.98
CA GLY A 149 4.45 23.06 -19.96
C GLY A 149 3.87 21.77 -20.56
N LYS A 150 3.00 21.89 -21.58
CA LYS A 150 2.40 20.74 -22.28
C LYS A 150 3.42 19.88 -23.03
N GLU A 151 4.39 20.52 -23.67
CA GLU A 151 5.46 19.80 -24.39
C GLU A 151 6.38 19.05 -23.43
N LYS A 152 6.69 19.62 -22.27
CA LYS A 152 7.42 18.93 -21.20
C LYS A 152 6.65 17.74 -20.68
N GLU A 153 5.34 17.88 -20.45
CA GLU A 153 4.46 16.81 -20.02
C GLU A 153 4.42 15.67 -21.05
N LEU A 154 4.25 15.98 -22.34
CA LEU A 154 4.28 14.99 -23.42
C LEU A 154 5.59 14.21 -23.44
N LEU A 155 6.73 14.88 -23.35
CA LEU A 155 8.04 14.21 -23.30
C LEU A 155 8.21 13.34 -22.07
N MET A 156 7.76 13.81 -20.91
CA MET A 156 7.82 13.07 -19.66
C MET A 156 6.97 11.80 -19.73
N VAL A 157 5.71 11.92 -20.17
CA VAL A 157 4.78 10.79 -20.30
C VAL A 157 5.32 9.78 -21.30
N TYR A 158 5.74 10.23 -22.48
CA TYR A 158 6.38 9.37 -23.49
C TYR A 158 7.59 8.60 -22.91
N THR A 159 8.48 9.30 -22.22
CA THR A 159 9.68 8.68 -21.64
C THR A 159 9.32 7.60 -20.61
N ILE A 160 8.37 7.90 -19.71
CA ILE A 160 7.93 6.96 -18.68
C ILE A 160 7.29 5.73 -19.32
N PHE A 161 6.36 5.89 -20.24
CA PHE A 161 5.66 4.75 -20.87
C PHE A 161 6.60 3.94 -21.74
N SER A 162 7.48 4.57 -22.53
CA SER A 162 8.48 3.85 -23.34
C SER A 162 9.45 3.05 -22.46
N PHE A 163 9.86 3.61 -21.32
CA PHE A 163 10.73 2.92 -20.41
C PHE A 163 10.02 1.74 -19.72
N LEU A 164 8.82 1.95 -19.18
CA LEU A 164 8.07 0.92 -18.47
C LEU A 164 7.57 -0.21 -19.40
N SER A 165 7.32 0.08 -20.69
CA SER A 165 6.97 -0.96 -21.68
C SER A 165 8.13 -1.91 -21.97
N SER A 166 9.36 -1.39 -21.91
CA SER A 166 10.59 -2.18 -22.12
C SER A 166 11.11 -2.84 -20.84
N TYR A 167 10.90 -2.18 -19.70
CA TYR A 167 11.39 -2.59 -18.38
C TYR A 167 10.26 -2.45 -17.36
N PRO A 168 9.44 -3.51 -17.14
CA PRO A 168 8.32 -3.45 -16.19
C PRO A 168 8.84 -3.41 -14.75
N LEU A 169 9.26 -2.24 -14.31
CA LEU A 169 9.74 -1.99 -12.95
C LEU A 169 8.59 -1.49 -12.06
N ARG A 170 8.72 -1.76 -10.74
CA ARG A 170 7.86 -1.11 -9.76
C ARG A 170 8.06 0.41 -9.88
N ASN A 171 7.00 1.19 -9.64
CA ASN A 171 6.99 2.65 -9.78
C ASN A 171 7.85 3.37 -8.71
N ASP A 172 9.12 3.02 -8.66
CA ASP A 172 10.13 3.64 -7.78
C ASP A 172 10.92 4.75 -8.51
N LEU A 173 10.52 5.05 -9.76
CA LEU A 173 11.19 6.05 -10.62
C LEU A 173 11.18 7.46 -10.03
N ALA A 174 10.17 7.81 -9.22
CA ALA A 174 10.05 9.12 -8.59
C ALA A 174 11.22 9.47 -7.64
N GLY A 175 11.92 8.45 -7.13
CA GLY A 175 13.09 8.59 -6.27
C GLY A 175 14.44 8.51 -6.99
N MET A 176 14.46 8.25 -8.30
CA MET A 176 15.69 8.11 -9.05
C MET A 176 16.38 9.48 -9.23
N LYS A 177 17.69 9.50 -9.00
CA LYS A 177 18.54 10.67 -9.26
C LYS A 177 19.32 10.43 -10.54
N TYR A 178 19.37 11.44 -11.40
CA TYR A 178 20.28 11.42 -12.54
C TYR A 178 21.72 11.49 -12.05
N ILE A 179 22.53 10.51 -12.41
CA ILE A 179 23.96 10.48 -12.10
C ILE A 179 24.72 10.58 -13.41
N SER A 180 25.57 11.59 -13.55
CA SER A 180 26.48 11.67 -14.71
C SER A 180 27.55 10.57 -14.65
N LYS A 181 28.07 10.17 -15.81
CA LYS A 181 29.16 9.15 -15.88
C LYS A 181 30.37 9.47 -15.00
N THR A 182 30.66 10.75 -14.76
CA THR A 182 31.73 11.23 -13.91
C THR A 182 31.50 11.03 -12.41
N SER A 183 30.28 10.71 -11.99
CA SER A 183 29.94 10.46 -10.58
C SER A 183 29.99 8.96 -10.20
N TYR A 184 30.42 8.09 -11.11
CA TYR A 184 30.40 6.63 -10.93
C TYR A 184 31.77 6.06 -10.47
N ASN A 185 32.78 6.92 -10.26
CA ASN A 185 34.12 6.54 -9.78
C ASN A 185 34.31 6.92 -8.33
#